data_0316b6390e0ab748d3ca3c32c4579385
#
_entry.id   0316b6390e0ab748d3ca3c32c4579385
#
_cell.length_a   1.000
_cell.length_b   1.000
_cell.length_c   1.000
_cell.angle_alpha   90.00
_cell.angle_beta   90.00
_cell.angle_gamma   90.00
#
_symmetry.space_group_name_H-M   'P 1'
#
loop_
_entity.id
_entity.type
_entity.pdbx_description
1 polymer ?
#
loop_
_entity_poly.entity_id
_entity_poly.type
_entity_poly.pdbx_seq_one_letter_code
_entity_poly.pdbx_strand_id
1 'polypeptide(L)'
;MAVPAFDGCRFQPGPTGSNQINQKGDLIPMSVVSMRELLEAGVHFGHQTRRWNPKMRRFIFTERGGIYIIDLQQTLQLLEEAHAFARNIAERGGSVLFVGTKKQSQGAVEVQAKRVNMPYVNHRWLGGLLTNWRTISDRIDRLHELRRLKDEGQLDLLPAKERISMLSELEKLDANLGGVADMKRQPDAVFIVDLKKEQLAVREARRLGLPVIALVDTNCDPDEADYVVPGNDDAIRSCDLIVRVIADGIEAGQQKATPADFTPAKNGAPPEEEAVAAEEPVEGAEAEPVAEPVAETKAEEVPAE
;
A
#
# COMPACT_ATOMS: atom_id res chain seq x y z
N MET A 1 -37.12 65.26 19.61
CA MET A 1 -37.03 64.11 18.69
C MET A 1 -36.08 63.13 19.30
N ALA A 2 -36.63 62.05 19.83
CA ALA A 2 -35.87 61.02 20.56
C ALA A 2 -35.49 59.90 19.58
N VAL A 3 -34.19 59.45 19.63
CA VAL A 3 -33.66 58.38 18.88
C VAL A 3 -33.86 57.09 19.70
N PRO A 4 -34.40 55.98 19.15
CA PRO A 4 -34.58 54.75 19.89
C PRO A 4 -33.25 53.96 20.02
N ALA A 5 -33.03 53.41 21.21
CA ALA A 5 -31.94 52.59 21.61
C ALA A 5 -32.01 51.22 20.89
N PHE A 6 -30.87 50.76 20.35
CA PHE A 6 -30.68 49.41 19.80
C PHE A 6 -30.44 48.44 20.96
N ASP A 7 -31.37 47.52 21.16
CA ASP A 7 -31.25 46.41 22.08
C ASP A 7 -30.21 45.37 21.58
N GLY A 8 -29.28 45.02 22.48
CA GLY A 8 -28.20 44.07 22.21
C GLY A 8 -28.71 42.68 21.96
N CYS A 9 -28.47 42.18 20.77
CA CYS A 9 -28.65 40.79 20.43
C CYS A 9 -27.53 39.96 21.08
N ARG A 10 -27.85 39.28 22.18
CA ARG A 10 -26.98 38.29 22.83
C ARG A 10 -26.82 37.08 21.92
N PHE A 11 -25.63 36.91 21.38
CA PHE A 11 -25.24 35.70 20.66
C PHE A 11 -25.13 34.54 21.68
N GLN A 12 -26.05 33.60 21.63
CA GLN A 12 -25.95 32.35 22.35
C GLN A 12 -25.20 31.34 21.45
N PRO A 13 -24.11 30.67 21.91
CA PRO A 13 -23.53 29.61 21.16
C PRO A 13 -24.49 28.41 21.18
N GLY A 14 -24.88 27.97 19.97
CA GLY A 14 -25.68 26.77 19.77
C GLY A 14 -24.92 25.51 20.17
N PRO A 15 -25.61 24.43 20.54
CA PRO A 15 -25.00 23.21 21.02
C PRO A 15 -24.20 22.53 19.92
N THR A 16 -22.95 22.25 20.24
CA THR A 16 -22.05 21.38 19.47
C THR A 16 -22.60 19.96 19.42
N GLY A 17 -22.72 19.43 18.20
CA GLY A 17 -22.84 17.99 17.98
C GLY A 17 -24.23 17.39 18.18
N SER A 18 -25.17 17.70 17.30
CA SER A 18 -26.40 16.91 17.17
C SER A 18 -26.28 15.96 15.97
N ASN A 19 -26.22 14.66 16.26
CA ASN A 19 -26.46 13.59 15.27
C ASN A 19 -27.83 13.86 14.61
N GLN A 20 -27.83 14.18 13.33
CA GLN A 20 -29.09 14.26 12.57
C GLN A 20 -29.58 12.84 12.31
N ILE A 21 -30.66 12.46 12.97
CA ILE A 21 -31.39 11.22 12.72
C ILE A 21 -32.41 11.50 11.62
N ASN A 22 -32.37 10.74 10.54
CA ASN A 22 -33.37 10.81 9.48
C ASN A 22 -34.68 10.18 9.99
N GLN A 23 -35.84 10.61 9.43
CA GLN A 23 -37.19 10.17 9.85
C GLN A 23 -37.46 8.66 9.77
N LYS A 24 -36.47 7.83 9.34
CA LYS A 24 -36.50 6.37 9.31
C LYS A 24 -35.60 5.69 10.35
N GLY A 25 -34.97 6.44 11.27
CA GLY A 25 -34.15 5.84 12.32
C GLY A 25 -32.78 5.31 11.86
N ASP A 26 -32.43 5.46 10.60
CA ASP A 26 -31.12 5.08 10.10
C ASP A 26 -30.10 6.16 10.45
N LEU A 27 -29.03 5.76 11.12
CA LEU A 27 -27.86 6.62 11.34
C LEU A 27 -27.33 7.02 9.96
N ILE A 28 -27.42 8.29 9.61
CA ILE A 28 -26.71 8.82 8.45
C ILE A 28 -25.24 8.55 8.73
N PRO A 29 -24.53 7.76 7.93
CA PRO A 29 -23.08 7.61 8.11
C PRO A 29 -22.49 9.01 7.99
N MET A 30 -21.86 9.49 9.06
CA MET A 30 -21.11 10.74 9.01
C MET A 30 -20.02 10.50 7.96
N SER A 31 -20.06 11.28 6.87
CA SER A 31 -19.01 11.19 5.84
C SER A 31 -17.66 11.39 6.53
N VAL A 32 -16.73 10.50 6.25
CA VAL A 32 -15.39 10.42 6.87
C VAL A 32 -14.66 11.77 6.69
N VAL A 33 -14.97 12.47 5.59
CA VAL A 33 -14.43 13.79 5.23
C VAL A 33 -15.54 14.65 4.65
N SER A 34 -15.53 15.95 4.94
CA SER A 34 -16.47 16.90 4.34
C SER A 34 -16.01 17.29 2.92
N MET A 35 -16.98 17.54 2.04
CA MET A 35 -16.72 18.10 0.70
C MET A 35 -15.89 19.40 0.76
N ARG A 36 -16.07 20.19 1.81
CA ARG A 36 -15.35 21.43 2.02
C ARG A 36 -13.86 21.19 2.28
N GLU A 37 -13.52 20.20 3.08
CA GLU A 37 -12.12 19.82 3.35
C GLU A 37 -11.41 19.34 2.08
N LEU A 38 -12.08 18.52 1.25
CA LEU A 38 -11.55 18.09 -0.04
C LEU A 38 -11.25 19.28 -0.96
N LEU A 39 -12.14 20.28 -0.95
CA LEU A 39 -12.00 21.47 -1.77
C LEU A 39 -10.88 22.38 -1.26
N GLU A 40 -10.76 22.58 0.05
CA GLU A 40 -9.71 23.38 0.71
C GLU A 40 -8.31 22.72 0.57
N ALA A 41 -8.24 21.39 0.59
CA ALA A 41 -7.03 20.64 0.32
C ALA A 41 -6.59 20.66 -1.15
N GLY A 42 -7.49 21.06 -2.07
CA GLY A 42 -7.21 21.14 -3.49
C GLY A 42 -7.21 19.79 -4.20
N VAL A 43 -7.96 18.81 -3.69
CA VAL A 43 -8.09 17.46 -4.27
C VAL A 43 -8.69 17.49 -5.68
N HIS A 44 -9.52 18.48 -5.97
CA HIS A 44 -10.23 18.63 -7.24
C HIS A 44 -9.34 19.06 -8.44
N PHE A 45 -8.13 19.52 -8.20
CA PHE A 45 -7.23 19.89 -9.29
C PHE A 45 -6.59 18.63 -9.90
N GLY A 46 -6.71 18.48 -11.20
CA GLY A 46 -5.99 17.48 -11.97
C GLY A 46 -4.82 18.08 -12.74
N HIS A 47 -4.28 17.31 -13.64
CA HIS A 47 -3.18 17.70 -14.51
C HIS A 47 -3.67 18.52 -15.73
N GLN A 48 -2.70 19.08 -16.48
CA GLN A 48 -2.95 19.76 -17.73
C GLN A 48 -3.60 18.82 -18.75
N THR A 49 -4.50 19.38 -19.59
CA THR A 49 -5.26 18.65 -20.62
C THR A 49 -4.40 17.84 -21.58
N ARG A 50 -3.14 18.24 -21.82
CA ARG A 50 -2.20 17.51 -22.70
C ARG A 50 -1.72 16.17 -22.11
N ARG A 51 -1.81 15.98 -20.79
CA ARG A 51 -1.24 14.82 -20.08
C ARG A 51 -2.30 13.84 -19.58
N TRP A 52 -3.55 14.08 -19.87
CA TRP A 52 -4.63 13.28 -19.34
C TRP A 52 -4.72 11.88 -19.95
N ASN A 53 -5.33 10.96 -19.20
CA ASN A 53 -5.69 9.64 -19.70
C ASN A 53 -7.19 9.64 -20.07
N PRO A 54 -7.58 9.22 -21.30
CA PRO A 54 -8.99 9.16 -21.72
C PRO A 54 -9.88 8.33 -20.80
N LYS A 55 -9.37 7.30 -20.15
CA LYS A 55 -10.11 6.47 -19.20
C LYS A 55 -10.56 7.26 -17.95
N MET A 56 -9.86 8.34 -17.61
CA MET A 56 -10.22 9.23 -16.49
C MET A 56 -11.41 10.14 -16.80
N ARG A 57 -11.94 10.14 -18.03
CA ARG A 57 -13.07 10.98 -18.44
C ARG A 57 -14.28 10.84 -17.50
N ARG A 58 -14.51 9.65 -16.97
CA ARG A 58 -15.62 9.35 -16.05
C ARG A 58 -15.55 10.10 -14.72
N PHE A 59 -14.35 10.53 -14.30
CA PHE A 59 -14.10 11.22 -13.04
C PHE A 59 -13.87 12.73 -13.21
N ILE A 60 -13.90 13.24 -14.45
CA ILE A 60 -13.66 14.64 -14.74
C ILE A 60 -15.00 15.39 -14.79
N PHE A 61 -15.13 16.41 -13.96
CA PHE A 61 -16.30 17.30 -13.91
C PHE A 61 -16.27 18.32 -15.06
N THR A 62 -15.16 19.05 -15.24
CA THR A 62 -15.00 20.10 -16.23
C THR A 62 -13.55 20.41 -16.51
N GLU A 63 -13.31 21.28 -17.50
CA GLU A 63 -12.01 21.88 -17.79
C GLU A 63 -12.05 23.37 -17.51
N ARG A 64 -11.02 23.90 -16.84
CA ARG A 64 -10.87 25.33 -16.59
C ARG A 64 -9.41 25.74 -16.72
N GLY A 65 -9.13 26.69 -17.60
CA GLY A 65 -7.76 27.22 -17.77
C GLY A 65 -6.74 26.20 -18.26
N GLY A 66 -7.14 25.17 -19.03
CA GLY A 66 -6.26 24.12 -19.52
C GLY A 66 -5.89 23.05 -18.47
N ILE A 67 -6.62 23.01 -17.36
CA ILE A 67 -6.49 22.02 -16.29
C ILE A 67 -7.84 21.31 -16.12
N TYR A 68 -7.83 19.99 -15.96
CA TYR A 68 -9.02 19.23 -15.64
C TYR A 68 -9.37 19.37 -14.15
N ILE A 69 -10.67 19.47 -13.89
CA ILE A 69 -11.23 19.50 -12.53
C ILE A 69 -11.91 18.15 -12.29
N ILE A 70 -11.52 17.49 -11.22
CA ILE A 70 -12.04 16.19 -10.79
C ILE A 70 -13.37 16.39 -10.06
N ASP A 71 -14.31 15.47 -10.23
CA ASP A 71 -15.59 15.45 -9.56
C ASP A 71 -15.45 14.97 -8.11
N LEU A 72 -15.54 15.90 -7.17
CA LEU A 72 -15.40 15.62 -5.74
C LEU A 72 -16.56 14.78 -5.16
N GLN A 73 -17.73 14.75 -5.79
CA GLN A 73 -18.85 13.92 -5.31
C GLN A 73 -18.50 12.44 -5.49
N GLN A 74 -17.96 12.08 -6.67
CA GLN A 74 -17.48 10.73 -6.92
C GLN A 74 -16.27 10.41 -6.06
N THR A 75 -15.34 11.37 -5.89
CA THR A 75 -14.16 11.18 -5.02
C THR A 75 -14.57 10.84 -3.59
N LEU A 76 -15.56 11.53 -3.03
CA LEU A 76 -16.04 11.29 -1.68
C LEU A 76 -16.57 9.86 -1.52
N GLN A 77 -17.44 9.41 -2.42
CA GLN A 77 -18.02 8.06 -2.39
C GLN A 77 -16.94 6.98 -2.48
N LEU A 78 -16.03 7.11 -3.44
CA LEU A 78 -14.96 6.13 -3.64
C LEU A 78 -13.93 6.15 -2.50
N LEU A 79 -13.70 7.31 -1.88
CA LEU A 79 -12.85 7.43 -0.70
C LEU A 79 -13.48 6.75 0.53
N GLU A 80 -14.80 6.84 0.70
CA GLU A 80 -15.53 6.13 1.75
C GLU A 80 -15.46 4.60 1.55
N GLU A 81 -15.57 4.11 0.30
CA GLU A 81 -15.38 2.70 -0.03
C GLU A 81 -13.97 2.23 0.27
N ALA A 82 -12.95 3.00 -0.13
CA ALA A 82 -11.55 2.70 0.16
C ALA A 82 -11.24 2.70 1.66
N HIS A 83 -11.78 3.67 2.41
CA HIS A 83 -11.69 3.75 3.87
C HIS A 83 -12.32 2.52 4.54
N ALA A 84 -13.53 2.12 4.12
CA ALA A 84 -14.22 0.95 4.64
C ALA A 84 -13.45 -0.34 4.36
N PHE A 85 -12.85 -0.45 3.16
CA PHE A 85 -12.02 -1.59 2.80
C PHE A 85 -10.74 -1.67 3.65
N ALA A 86 -10.03 -0.54 3.82
CA ALA A 86 -8.83 -0.48 4.67
C ALA A 86 -9.15 -0.85 6.13
N ARG A 87 -10.30 -0.36 6.64
CA ARG A 87 -10.81 -0.73 7.97
C ARG A 87 -11.06 -2.24 8.09
N ASN A 88 -11.72 -2.85 7.13
CA ASN A 88 -12.01 -4.29 7.14
C ASN A 88 -10.75 -5.15 7.13
N ILE A 89 -9.68 -4.72 6.43
CA ILE A 89 -8.37 -5.39 6.48
C ILE A 89 -7.79 -5.31 7.89
N ALA A 90 -7.80 -4.13 8.48
CA ALA A 90 -7.24 -3.90 9.82
C ALA A 90 -8.05 -4.64 10.92
N GLU A 91 -9.38 -4.73 10.80
CA GLU A 91 -10.25 -5.52 11.70
C GLU A 91 -9.86 -7.02 11.71
N ARG A 92 -9.34 -7.55 10.59
CA ARG A 92 -8.86 -8.94 10.47
C ARG A 92 -7.39 -9.12 10.86
N GLY A 93 -6.75 -8.10 11.42
CA GLY A 93 -5.31 -8.13 11.73
C GLY A 93 -4.42 -8.13 10.48
N GLY A 94 -4.95 -7.72 9.34
CA GLY A 94 -4.21 -7.57 8.08
C GLY A 94 -3.31 -6.33 8.07
N SER A 95 -2.33 -6.32 7.15
CA SER A 95 -1.40 -5.21 6.97
C SER A 95 -1.60 -4.53 5.63
N VAL A 96 -1.53 -3.20 5.62
CA VAL A 96 -1.60 -2.36 4.41
C VAL A 96 -0.25 -1.68 4.21
N LEU A 97 0.39 -1.91 3.06
CA LEU A 97 1.64 -1.26 2.70
C LEU A 97 1.37 0.10 2.06
N PHE A 98 1.87 1.17 2.68
CA PHE A 98 1.78 2.52 2.13
C PHE A 98 2.94 2.79 1.18
N VAL A 99 2.63 3.23 -0.05
CA VAL A 99 3.63 3.53 -1.09
C VAL A 99 3.45 4.95 -1.60
N GLY A 100 4.49 5.77 -1.46
CA GLY A 100 4.46 7.13 -1.98
C GLY A 100 5.86 7.73 -2.05
N THR A 101 6.53 7.58 -3.19
CA THR A 101 7.91 8.09 -3.39
C THR A 101 7.95 9.51 -3.93
N LYS A 102 6.78 10.11 -4.24
CA LYS A 102 6.68 11.49 -4.69
C LYS A 102 7.02 12.44 -3.54
N LYS A 103 7.84 13.47 -3.78
CA LYS A 103 8.29 14.41 -2.73
C LYS A 103 7.12 15.01 -1.94
N GLN A 104 5.97 15.19 -2.59
CA GLN A 104 4.76 15.75 -1.98
C GLN A 104 4.06 14.77 -1.01
N SER A 105 4.20 13.46 -1.24
CA SER A 105 3.54 12.42 -0.44
C SER A 105 4.46 11.77 0.61
N GLN A 106 5.78 11.88 0.47
CA GLN A 106 6.76 11.20 1.34
C GLN A 106 6.51 11.44 2.83
N GLY A 107 6.34 12.71 3.22
CA GLY A 107 6.13 13.07 4.62
C GLY A 107 4.78 12.58 5.16
N ALA A 108 3.72 12.73 4.37
CA ALA A 108 2.39 12.27 4.74
C ALA A 108 2.36 10.75 4.94
N VAL A 109 2.93 10.00 3.99
CA VAL A 109 3.01 8.53 4.05
C VAL A 109 3.78 8.08 5.30
N GLU A 110 4.96 8.68 5.58
CA GLU A 110 5.77 8.31 6.73
C GLU A 110 5.05 8.57 8.06
N VAL A 111 4.48 9.77 8.22
CA VAL A 111 3.82 10.17 9.48
C VAL A 111 2.59 9.31 9.74
N GLN A 112 1.74 9.10 8.73
CA GLN A 112 0.49 8.38 8.91
C GLN A 112 0.72 6.87 9.05
N ALA A 113 1.64 6.28 8.28
CA ALA A 113 1.97 4.86 8.40
C ALA A 113 2.57 4.52 9.77
N LYS A 114 3.47 5.36 10.29
CA LYS A 114 4.01 5.22 11.66
C LYS A 114 2.92 5.34 12.72
N ARG A 115 1.95 6.26 12.54
CA ARG A 115 0.82 6.43 13.47
C ARG A 115 0.01 5.14 13.63
N VAL A 116 -0.26 4.45 12.54
CA VAL A 116 -1.07 3.22 12.52
C VAL A 116 -0.23 1.94 12.56
N ASN A 117 1.08 2.05 12.76
CA ASN A 117 2.03 0.93 12.80
C ASN A 117 1.94 0.02 11.57
N MET A 118 1.84 0.62 10.38
CA MET A 118 1.80 -0.06 9.10
C MET A 118 3.12 0.13 8.33
N PRO A 119 3.52 -0.85 7.50
CA PRO A 119 4.72 -0.72 6.67
C PRO A 119 4.54 0.36 5.61
N TYR A 120 5.66 1.02 5.24
CA TYR A 120 5.64 2.05 4.22
C TYR A 120 6.91 2.10 3.38
N VAL A 121 6.79 2.62 2.15
CA VAL A 121 7.90 2.94 1.24
C VAL A 121 7.73 4.39 0.77
N ASN A 122 8.62 5.27 1.24
CA ASN A 122 8.55 6.70 0.94
C ASN A 122 9.72 7.23 0.11
N HIS A 123 10.80 6.46 -0.08
CA HIS A 123 11.99 6.93 -0.80
C HIS A 123 12.04 6.38 -2.23
N ARG A 124 12.29 5.10 -2.40
CA ARG A 124 12.38 4.44 -3.71
C ARG A 124 11.84 3.02 -3.63
N TRP A 125 10.95 2.67 -4.55
CA TRP A 125 10.52 1.29 -4.71
C TRP A 125 11.67 0.43 -5.21
N LEU A 126 12.00 -0.62 -4.49
CA LEU A 126 12.96 -1.62 -4.94
C LEU A 126 12.24 -2.69 -5.73
N GLY A 127 12.67 -2.92 -6.98
CA GLY A 127 12.09 -3.99 -7.80
C GLY A 127 12.24 -5.35 -7.11
N GLY A 128 11.14 -6.12 -7.07
CA GLY A 128 11.08 -7.40 -6.38
C GLY A 128 10.71 -7.32 -4.89
N LEU A 129 10.34 -6.14 -4.38
CA LEU A 129 10.00 -5.97 -2.97
C LEU A 129 8.87 -6.89 -2.53
N LEU A 130 7.87 -7.08 -3.37
CA LEU A 130 6.76 -8.01 -3.12
C LEU A 130 7.01 -9.37 -3.76
N THR A 131 7.46 -9.41 -5.00
CA THR A 131 7.59 -10.65 -5.80
C THR A 131 8.81 -11.50 -5.43
N ASN A 132 9.86 -10.90 -4.89
CA ASN A 132 11.07 -11.59 -4.43
C ASN A 132 11.31 -11.35 -2.93
N TRP A 133 10.29 -11.65 -2.13
CA TRP A 133 10.27 -11.40 -0.71
C TRP A 133 11.46 -12.03 0.04
N ARG A 134 11.88 -13.23 -0.36
CA ARG A 134 13.02 -13.91 0.28
C ARG A 134 14.29 -13.06 0.25
N THR A 135 14.66 -12.55 -0.94
CA THR A 135 15.86 -11.70 -1.08
C THR A 135 15.72 -10.38 -0.33
N ILE A 136 14.50 -9.82 -0.28
CA ILE A 136 14.24 -8.59 0.49
C ILE A 136 14.35 -8.86 1.99
N SER A 137 13.84 -9.98 2.48
CA SER A 137 13.99 -10.41 3.89
C SER A 137 15.47 -10.52 4.29
N ASP A 138 16.32 -11.15 3.45
CA ASP A 138 17.77 -11.22 3.70
C ASP A 138 18.41 -9.82 3.79
N ARG A 139 17.90 -8.83 3.03
CA ARG A 139 18.36 -7.44 3.10
C ARG A 139 17.85 -6.69 4.32
N ILE A 140 16.65 -7.02 4.79
CA ILE A 140 16.08 -6.50 6.04
C ILE A 140 16.90 -7.05 7.23
N ASP A 141 17.23 -8.34 7.22
CA ASP A 141 18.08 -8.95 8.25
C ASP A 141 19.46 -8.28 8.29
N ARG A 142 20.04 -8.00 7.12
CA ARG A 142 21.29 -7.23 7.02
C ARG A 142 21.15 -5.81 7.58
N LEU A 143 20.03 -5.13 7.34
CA LEU A 143 19.75 -3.83 7.94
C LEU A 143 19.71 -3.90 9.47
N HIS A 144 19.03 -4.90 10.04
CA HIS A 144 18.99 -5.12 11.49
C HIS A 144 20.36 -5.42 12.07
N GLU A 145 21.17 -6.24 11.39
CA GLU A 145 22.55 -6.54 11.78
C GLU A 145 23.40 -5.26 11.85
N LEU A 146 23.37 -4.43 10.80
CA LEU A 146 24.14 -3.19 10.75
C LEU A 146 23.68 -2.17 11.80
N ARG A 147 22.37 -2.07 12.08
CA ARG A 147 21.84 -1.25 13.18
C ARG A 147 22.39 -1.73 14.52
N ARG A 148 22.34 -3.04 14.78
CA ARG A 148 22.87 -3.63 16.00
C ARG A 148 24.36 -3.36 16.17
N LEU A 149 25.18 -3.59 15.12
CA LEU A 149 26.63 -3.33 15.16
C LEU A 149 26.95 -1.85 15.42
N LYS A 150 26.11 -0.93 14.92
CA LYS A 150 26.22 0.50 15.20
C LYS A 150 25.89 0.81 16.66
N ASP A 151 24.78 0.28 17.17
CA ASP A 151 24.31 0.55 18.53
C ASP A 151 25.24 -0.05 19.60
N GLU A 152 25.85 -1.22 19.32
CA GLU A 152 26.87 -1.85 20.18
C GLU A 152 28.26 -1.19 20.07
N GLY A 153 28.45 -0.20 19.17
CA GLY A 153 29.73 0.48 18.95
C GLY A 153 30.80 -0.37 18.27
N GLN A 154 30.42 -1.56 17.75
CA GLN A 154 31.38 -2.48 17.10
C GLN A 154 31.94 -1.88 15.79
N LEU A 155 31.19 -1.01 15.12
CA LEU A 155 31.66 -0.32 13.91
C LEU A 155 32.85 0.59 14.20
N ASP A 156 32.99 1.11 15.42
CA ASP A 156 34.11 2.00 15.78
C ASP A 156 35.44 1.24 15.96
N LEU A 157 35.37 -0.05 16.16
CA LEU A 157 36.55 -0.94 16.29
C LEU A 157 37.15 -1.32 14.94
N LEU A 158 36.41 -1.11 13.82
CA LEU A 158 36.83 -1.46 12.49
C LEU A 158 37.77 -0.41 11.85
N PRO A 159 38.60 -0.82 10.89
CA PRO A 159 39.41 0.13 10.10
C PRO A 159 38.52 1.21 9.45
N ALA A 160 39.01 2.45 9.39
CA ALA A 160 38.21 3.59 8.93
C ALA A 160 37.55 3.37 7.56
N LYS A 161 38.21 2.67 6.62
CA LYS A 161 37.68 2.37 5.29
C LYS A 161 36.46 1.47 5.35
N GLU A 162 36.50 0.42 6.15
CA GLU A 162 35.40 -0.54 6.32
C GLU A 162 34.22 0.10 7.05
N ARG A 163 34.49 0.84 8.10
CA ARG A 163 33.49 1.63 8.85
C ARG A 163 32.71 2.55 7.93
N ILE A 164 33.38 3.34 7.10
CA ILE A 164 32.72 4.26 6.16
C ILE A 164 31.85 3.49 5.14
N SER A 165 32.35 2.36 4.64
CA SER A 165 31.60 1.51 3.71
C SER A 165 30.32 0.96 4.35
N MET A 166 30.40 0.43 5.58
CA MET A 166 29.25 -0.13 6.30
C MET A 166 28.24 0.95 6.70
N LEU A 167 28.69 2.12 7.12
CA LEU A 167 27.81 3.25 7.40
C LEU A 167 27.07 3.74 6.16
N SER A 168 27.75 3.82 5.00
CA SER A 168 27.09 4.16 3.73
C SER A 168 26.12 3.09 3.25
N GLU A 169 26.39 1.80 3.52
CA GLU A 169 25.45 0.70 3.26
C GLU A 169 24.22 0.84 4.17
N LEU A 170 24.42 1.07 5.46
CA LEU A 170 23.35 1.26 6.43
C LEU A 170 22.42 2.42 6.04
N GLU A 171 22.98 3.59 5.70
CA GLU A 171 22.19 4.75 5.26
C GLU A 171 21.31 4.42 4.05
N LYS A 172 21.86 3.71 3.07
CA LYS A 172 21.12 3.32 1.86
C LYS A 172 20.02 2.31 2.14
N LEU A 173 20.28 1.33 3.00
CA LEU A 173 19.28 0.33 3.40
C LEU A 173 18.20 0.98 4.26
N ASP A 174 18.56 1.84 5.19
CA ASP A 174 17.63 2.55 6.06
C ASP A 174 16.69 3.47 5.27
N ALA A 175 17.22 4.23 4.32
CA ALA A 175 16.43 5.08 3.45
C ALA A 175 15.42 4.30 2.58
N ASN A 176 15.78 3.10 2.09
CA ASN A 176 14.93 2.36 1.15
C ASN A 176 14.05 1.30 1.82
N LEU A 177 14.51 0.68 2.91
CA LEU A 177 13.85 -0.44 3.58
C LEU A 177 13.45 -0.13 5.03
N GLY A 178 13.84 1.04 5.56
CA GLY A 178 13.55 1.40 6.95
C GLY A 178 12.06 1.34 7.32
N GLY A 179 11.17 1.70 6.39
CA GLY A 179 9.74 1.64 6.63
C GLY A 179 9.10 0.25 6.50
N VAL A 180 9.84 -0.74 5.97
CA VAL A 180 9.40 -2.15 5.85
C VAL A 180 10.24 -3.09 6.73
N ALA A 181 11.12 -2.53 7.59
CA ALA A 181 12.02 -3.31 8.42
C ALA A 181 11.29 -4.27 9.37
N ASP A 182 10.14 -3.88 9.90
CA ASP A 182 9.35 -4.68 10.84
C ASP A 182 8.37 -5.66 10.15
N MET A 183 8.36 -5.67 8.83
CA MET A 183 7.45 -6.51 8.05
C MET A 183 7.95 -7.96 8.01
N LYS A 184 7.19 -8.89 8.63
CA LYS A 184 7.53 -10.32 8.69
C LYS A 184 6.93 -11.14 7.53
N ARG A 185 5.90 -10.62 6.88
CA ARG A 185 5.18 -11.27 5.76
C ARG A 185 4.77 -10.23 4.73
N GLN A 186 4.40 -10.70 3.56
CA GLN A 186 3.82 -9.84 2.53
C GLN A 186 2.55 -9.16 3.05
N PRO A 187 2.26 -7.91 2.62
CA PRO A 187 1.06 -7.18 3.02
C PRO A 187 -0.19 -7.79 2.40
N ASP A 188 -1.35 -7.55 3.03
CA ASP A 188 -2.65 -8.03 2.55
C ASP A 188 -3.28 -7.06 1.54
N ALA A 189 -2.85 -5.80 1.53
CA ALA A 189 -3.20 -4.79 0.52
C ALA A 189 -2.09 -3.76 0.36
N VAL A 190 -2.16 -2.99 -0.73
CA VAL A 190 -1.20 -1.90 -1.02
C VAL A 190 -1.97 -0.61 -1.25
N PHE A 191 -1.58 0.48 -0.56
CA PHE A 191 -2.07 1.83 -0.83
C PHE A 191 -0.99 2.61 -1.57
N ILE A 192 -1.30 3.11 -2.77
CA ILE A 192 -0.34 3.75 -3.67
C ILE A 192 -0.75 5.20 -3.95
N VAL A 193 0.20 6.11 -3.82
CA VAL A 193 0.06 7.51 -4.25
C VAL A 193 0.80 7.67 -5.59
N ASP A 194 0.06 8.05 -6.64
CA ASP A 194 0.55 8.19 -8.02
C ASP A 194 0.94 6.85 -8.69
N LEU A 195 -0.05 6.22 -9.35
CA LEU A 195 0.13 4.96 -10.09
C LEU A 195 1.19 5.06 -11.20
N LYS A 196 1.29 6.23 -11.85
CA LYS A 196 2.20 6.41 -12.98
C LYS A 196 3.66 6.37 -12.56
N LYS A 197 3.98 6.91 -11.38
CA LYS A 197 5.33 6.90 -10.84
C LYS A 197 5.67 5.53 -10.25
N GLU A 198 4.71 4.89 -9.60
CA GLU A 198 4.88 3.64 -8.87
C GLU A 198 4.46 2.40 -9.70
N GLN A 199 4.60 2.45 -11.04
CA GLN A 199 4.21 1.35 -11.92
C GLN A 199 4.82 0.00 -11.56
N LEU A 200 6.03 -0.03 -11.00
CA LEU A 200 6.66 -1.27 -10.55
C LEU A 200 5.88 -1.88 -9.39
N ALA A 201 5.52 -1.06 -8.40
CA ALA A 201 4.72 -1.49 -7.25
C ALA A 201 3.36 -2.05 -7.69
N VAL A 202 2.67 -1.34 -8.59
CA VAL A 202 1.38 -1.77 -9.15
C VAL A 202 1.50 -3.13 -9.84
N ARG A 203 2.50 -3.30 -10.72
CA ARG A 203 2.71 -4.57 -11.44
C ARG A 203 3.02 -5.73 -10.50
N GLU A 204 3.82 -5.50 -9.46
CA GLU A 204 4.14 -6.51 -8.48
C GLU A 204 2.92 -6.88 -7.62
N ALA A 205 2.15 -5.89 -7.14
CA ALA A 205 0.93 -6.12 -6.39
C ALA A 205 -0.09 -6.94 -7.21
N ARG A 206 -0.35 -6.53 -8.46
CA ARG A 206 -1.25 -7.26 -9.37
C ARG A 206 -0.78 -8.68 -9.69
N ARG A 207 0.54 -8.88 -9.84
CA ARG A 207 1.10 -10.23 -10.09
C ARG A 207 0.85 -11.18 -8.92
N LEU A 208 0.79 -10.65 -7.71
CA LEU A 208 0.51 -11.43 -6.49
C LEU A 208 -0.99 -11.48 -6.15
N GLY A 209 -1.83 -10.79 -6.93
CA GLY A 209 -3.27 -10.70 -6.64
C GLY A 209 -3.61 -9.88 -5.39
N LEU A 210 -2.71 -8.98 -4.98
CA LEU A 210 -2.95 -8.08 -3.85
C LEU A 210 -3.87 -6.94 -4.27
N PRO A 211 -4.93 -6.63 -3.49
CA PRO A 211 -5.79 -5.50 -3.77
C PRO A 211 -5.02 -4.17 -3.65
N VAL A 212 -5.25 -3.30 -4.64
CA VAL A 212 -4.59 -2.01 -4.76
C VAL A 212 -5.59 -0.90 -4.50
N ILE A 213 -5.36 -0.11 -3.45
CA ILE A 213 -6.02 1.17 -3.21
C ILE A 213 -5.12 2.25 -3.79
N ALA A 214 -5.64 3.17 -4.59
CA ALA A 214 -4.78 4.19 -5.19
C ALA A 214 -5.40 5.58 -5.22
N LEU A 215 -4.57 6.60 -4.93
CA LEU A 215 -4.86 7.98 -5.30
C LEU A 215 -4.49 8.16 -6.76
N VAL A 216 -5.50 8.45 -7.59
CA VAL A 216 -5.41 8.47 -9.05
C VAL A 216 -5.69 9.85 -9.59
N ASP A 217 -4.69 10.50 -10.18
CA ASP A 217 -4.86 11.76 -10.88
C ASP A 217 -5.25 11.54 -12.35
N THR A 218 -5.61 12.61 -13.02
CA THR A 218 -6.11 12.61 -14.42
C THR A 218 -5.13 12.06 -15.45
N ASN A 219 -3.85 11.88 -15.13
CA ASN A 219 -2.79 11.35 -16.00
C ASN A 219 -2.55 9.84 -15.85
N CYS A 220 -3.22 9.19 -14.90
CA CYS A 220 -3.06 7.78 -14.55
C CYS A 220 -4.13 6.89 -15.20
N ASP A 221 -3.93 5.57 -15.16
CA ASP A 221 -4.92 4.58 -15.59
C ASP A 221 -5.71 4.09 -14.36
N PRO A 222 -7.02 4.41 -14.25
CA PRO A 222 -7.81 3.97 -13.12
C PRO A 222 -8.05 2.45 -13.08
N ASP A 223 -7.91 1.75 -14.22
CA ASP A 223 -8.12 0.29 -14.28
C ASP A 223 -6.95 -0.51 -13.68
N GLU A 224 -5.88 0.17 -13.26
CA GLU A 224 -4.74 -0.42 -12.56
C GLU A 224 -4.97 -0.58 -11.05
N ALA A 225 -6.01 0.04 -10.50
CA ALA A 225 -6.37 -0.05 -9.08
C ALA A 225 -7.75 -0.69 -8.88
N ASP A 226 -7.92 -1.42 -7.79
CA ASP A 226 -9.20 -2.02 -7.40
C ASP A 226 -10.08 -1.00 -6.67
N TYR A 227 -9.47 -0.17 -5.83
CA TYR A 227 -10.13 0.93 -5.14
C TYR A 227 -9.51 2.25 -5.60
N VAL A 228 -10.21 2.90 -6.53
CA VAL A 228 -9.77 4.16 -7.14
C VAL A 228 -10.26 5.34 -6.31
N VAL A 229 -9.35 6.19 -5.86
CA VAL A 229 -9.66 7.48 -5.26
C VAL A 229 -9.22 8.58 -6.21
N PRO A 230 -10.13 9.16 -7.02
CA PRO A 230 -9.77 10.24 -7.94
C PRO A 230 -9.36 11.48 -7.16
N GLY A 231 -8.18 12.03 -7.44
CA GLY A 231 -7.72 13.22 -6.72
C GLY A 231 -6.33 13.67 -7.14
N ASN A 232 -5.97 14.83 -6.64
CA ASN A 232 -4.69 15.49 -6.92
C ASN A 232 -3.55 14.83 -6.14
N ASP A 233 -2.54 14.34 -6.84
CA ASP A 233 -1.34 13.74 -6.26
C ASP A 233 -0.14 14.70 -6.21
N ASP A 234 -0.27 15.93 -6.74
CA ASP A 234 0.77 16.96 -6.76
C ASP A 234 0.72 17.90 -5.55
N ALA A 235 -0.45 18.07 -4.93
CA ALA A 235 -0.62 18.96 -3.80
C ALA A 235 -0.33 18.23 -2.47
N ILE A 236 0.58 18.76 -1.66
CA ILE A 236 0.95 18.20 -0.35
C ILE A 236 -0.28 18.03 0.54
N ARG A 237 -1.17 19.04 0.58
CA ARG A 237 -2.39 19.00 1.40
C ARG A 237 -3.38 17.94 0.95
N SER A 238 -3.49 17.71 -0.37
CA SER A 238 -4.34 16.67 -0.94
C SER A 238 -3.82 15.27 -0.55
N CYS A 239 -2.53 15.03 -0.76
CA CYS A 239 -1.89 13.77 -0.37
C CYS A 239 -2.04 13.51 1.14
N ASP A 240 -1.76 14.52 1.99
CA ASP A 240 -1.86 14.38 3.44
C ASP A 240 -3.29 14.05 3.88
N LEU A 241 -4.30 14.73 3.34
CA LEU A 241 -5.70 14.48 3.66
C LEU A 241 -6.10 13.04 3.31
N ILE A 242 -5.80 12.57 2.10
CA ILE A 242 -6.24 11.25 1.64
C ILE A 242 -5.48 10.14 2.36
N VAL A 243 -4.16 10.28 2.53
CA VAL A 243 -3.35 9.32 3.31
C VAL A 243 -3.86 9.23 4.75
N ARG A 244 -4.19 10.39 5.38
CA ARG A 244 -4.77 10.44 6.72
C ARG A 244 -6.09 9.70 6.81
N VAL A 245 -6.99 9.91 5.85
CA VAL A 245 -8.31 9.25 5.84
C VAL A 245 -8.19 7.73 5.76
N ILE A 246 -7.30 7.23 4.91
CA ILE A 246 -7.05 5.77 4.83
C ILE A 246 -6.44 5.27 6.15
N ALA A 247 -5.51 6.01 6.74
CA ALA A 247 -4.93 5.66 8.03
C ALA A 247 -5.97 5.69 9.18
N ASP A 248 -6.90 6.65 9.18
CA ASP A 248 -8.01 6.72 10.15
C ASP A 248 -8.92 5.47 10.04
N GLY A 249 -9.16 4.98 8.81
CA GLY A 249 -9.86 3.71 8.58
C GLY A 249 -9.14 2.53 9.21
N ILE A 250 -7.83 2.44 9.01
CA ILE A 250 -7.00 1.37 9.58
C ILE A 250 -7.00 1.46 11.10
N GLU A 251 -6.83 2.64 11.69
CA GLU A 251 -6.87 2.85 13.14
C GLU A 251 -8.20 2.43 13.75
N ALA A 252 -9.32 2.82 13.11
CA ALA A 252 -10.66 2.40 13.52
C ALA A 252 -10.87 0.87 13.42
N GLY A 253 -10.24 0.22 12.44
CA GLY A 253 -10.23 -1.24 12.31
C GLY A 253 -9.43 -1.91 13.42
N GLN A 254 -8.22 -1.43 13.70
CA GLN A 254 -7.36 -1.95 14.77
C GLN A 254 -8.01 -1.87 16.15
N GLN A 255 -8.77 -0.79 16.43
CA GLN A 255 -9.50 -0.64 17.69
C GLN A 255 -10.60 -1.67 17.90
N LYS A 256 -11.14 -2.24 16.80
CA LYS A 256 -12.18 -3.27 16.84
C LYS A 256 -11.62 -4.69 16.76
N ALA A 257 -10.38 -4.84 16.33
CA ALA A 257 -9.72 -6.13 16.22
C ALA A 257 -9.60 -6.78 17.61
N THR A 258 -10.05 -8.01 17.74
CA THR A 258 -9.87 -8.80 18.94
C THR A 258 -8.50 -9.46 18.95
N PRO A 259 -7.89 -9.72 20.12
CA PRO A 259 -6.57 -10.35 20.20
C PRO A 259 -6.46 -11.71 19.48
N ALA A 260 -7.59 -12.38 19.24
CA ALA A 260 -7.64 -13.64 18.50
C ALA A 260 -7.40 -13.49 16.99
N ASP A 261 -7.64 -12.30 16.43
CA ASP A 261 -7.54 -12.05 14.99
C ASP A 261 -6.09 -11.83 14.52
N PHE A 262 -5.15 -11.66 15.46
CA PHE A 262 -3.71 -11.51 15.17
C PHE A 262 -2.96 -12.83 15.00
N THR A 263 -3.64 -13.99 15.08
CA THR A 263 -3.01 -15.28 14.75
C THR A 263 -2.80 -15.38 13.24
N PRO A 264 -1.58 -15.73 12.75
CA PRO A 264 -1.34 -15.89 11.32
C PRO A 264 -2.25 -16.99 10.78
N ALA A 265 -3.12 -16.65 9.84
CA ALA A 265 -3.89 -17.64 9.10
C ALA A 265 -2.92 -18.66 8.51
N LYS A 266 -3.02 -19.92 8.90
CA LYS A 266 -2.35 -21.03 8.24
C LYS A 266 -2.84 -21.02 6.79
N ASN A 267 -1.99 -20.57 5.88
CA ASN A 267 -2.23 -20.71 4.46
C ASN A 267 -2.46 -22.19 4.19
N GLY A 268 -3.61 -22.50 3.57
CA GLY A 268 -4.11 -23.82 3.35
C GLY A 268 -3.07 -24.78 2.78
N ALA A 269 -2.87 -25.85 3.48
CA ALA A 269 -2.37 -27.07 2.89
C ALA A 269 -3.33 -27.50 1.78
N PRO A 270 -2.86 -28.00 0.65
CA PRO A 270 -3.73 -28.60 -0.36
C PRO A 270 -4.51 -29.76 0.28
N PRO A 271 -5.76 -30.04 -0.15
CA PRO A 271 -6.55 -31.12 0.41
C PRO A 271 -5.79 -32.43 0.24
N GLU A 272 -5.55 -33.12 1.35
CA GLU A 272 -5.10 -34.51 1.34
C GLU A 272 -6.20 -35.32 0.62
N GLU A 273 -5.84 -35.90 -0.52
CA GLU A 273 -6.64 -36.96 -1.15
C GLU A 273 -6.74 -38.12 -0.16
N GLU A 274 -7.97 -38.46 0.19
CA GLU A 274 -8.30 -39.65 0.94
C GLU A 274 -7.76 -40.89 0.23
N ALA A 275 -6.75 -41.50 0.81
CA ALA A 275 -6.28 -42.84 0.42
C ALA A 275 -7.31 -43.84 0.85
N VAL A 276 -8.06 -44.34 -0.12
CA VAL A 276 -8.90 -45.49 0.03
C VAL A 276 -8.02 -46.73 0.19
N ALA A 277 -8.15 -47.38 1.32
CA ALA A 277 -7.54 -48.68 1.62
C ALA A 277 -8.20 -49.79 0.76
N ALA A 278 -7.36 -50.58 0.09
CA ALA A 278 -7.74 -51.96 -0.31
C ALA A 278 -6.44 -52.79 -0.50
N GLU A 279 -6.26 -53.69 0.42
CA GLU A 279 -5.96 -55.14 0.35
C GLU A 279 -4.63 -55.60 -0.34
N GLU A 280 -3.91 -56.37 0.45
CA GLU A 280 -2.78 -57.22 0.23
C GLU A 280 -3.06 -58.42 -0.70
N PRO A 281 -2.11 -59.39 -0.82
CA PRO A 281 -0.93 -59.45 -1.71
C PRO A 281 -1.02 -60.70 -2.62
N VAL A 282 -0.22 -60.77 -3.69
CA VAL A 282 0.14 -62.07 -4.31
C VAL A 282 1.61 -62.04 -4.72
N GLU A 283 2.30 -63.06 -4.26
CA GLU A 283 3.63 -63.56 -4.46
C GLU A 283 4.00 -63.85 -5.93
N GLY A 284 5.29 -63.71 -6.26
CA GLY A 284 5.96 -64.67 -7.10
C GLY A 284 6.53 -64.18 -8.42
N ALA A 285 7.82 -64.28 -8.50
CA ALA A 285 8.67 -64.76 -9.63
C ALA A 285 9.82 -63.84 -10.07
N GLU A 286 10.93 -64.36 -9.74
CA GLU A 286 12.32 -64.29 -10.26
C GLU A 286 12.48 -63.89 -11.73
N ALA A 287 13.63 -63.30 -11.94
CA ALA A 287 14.74 -63.58 -12.89
C ALA A 287 15.28 -62.36 -13.64
N GLU A 288 16.41 -62.00 -13.28
CA GLU A 288 17.75 -61.80 -13.87
C GLU A 288 17.99 -60.86 -15.09
N PRO A 289 19.20 -60.39 -15.23
CA PRO A 289 19.54 -59.08 -15.88
C PRO A 289 20.18 -59.26 -17.27
N VAL A 290 20.08 -58.27 -18.13
CA VAL A 290 20.93 -58.20 -19.36
C VAL A 290 21.36 -56.76 -19.66
N ALA A 291 22.66 -56.54 -19.43
CA ALA A 291 23.69 -55.91 -20.26
C ALA A 291 23.39 -54.59 -21.03
N GLU A 292 24.24 -53.63 -20.74
CA GLU A 292 24.68 -52.55 -21.64
C GLU A 292 25.18 -53.06 -23.02
N PRO A 293 25.25 -52.20 -24.02
CA PRO A 293 26.57 -51.65 -24.32
C PRO A 293 26.66 -50.20 -24.83
N VAL A 294 27.80 -49.66 -24.57
CA VAL A 294 28.51 -48.48 -25.02
C VAL A 294 28.67 -48.39 -26.55
N ALA A 295 28.62 -47.16 -27.10
CA ALA A 295 29.42 -46.68 -28.25
C ALA A 295 29.18 -45.17 -28.39
N GLU A 296 30.04 -44.28 -28.09
CA GLU A 296 31.23 -43.72 -28.77
C GLU A 296 30.99 -43.06 -30.13
N THR A 297 31.54 -41.82 -30.16
CA THR A 297 32.10 -41.02 -31.27
C THR A 297 31.13 -40.20 -32.12
N LYS A 298 31.36 -38.93 -32.44
CA LYS A 298 32.55 -38.20 -32.90
C LYS A 298 32.31 -36.68 -32.89
N ALA A 299 33.37 -35.96 -32.64
CA ALA A 299 33.54 -34.53 -32.91
C ALA A 299 33.56 -34.23 -34.43
N GLU A 300 33.09 -33.06 -34.82
CA GLU A 300 33.50 -32.43 -36.06
C GLU A 300 33.60 -30.92 -35.92
N GLU A 301 34.70 -30.45 -36.46
CA GLU A 301 35.32 -29.14 -36.38
C GLU A 301 34.62 -28.04 -37.17
N VAL A 302 34.93 -26.82 -36.76
CA VAL A 302 34.77 -25.48 -37.37
C VAL A 302 35.29 -25.45 -38.83
N PRO A 303 34.86 -24.50 -39.72
CA PRO A 303 35.68 -23.31 -39.81
C PRO A 303 34.97 -21.97 -39.96
N ALA A 304 35.76 -20.95 -39.62
CA ALA A 304 35.52 -19.49 -39.77
C ALA A 304 35.38 -19.04 -41.24
N GLU A 305 34.55 -17.99 -41.43
CA GLU A 305 34.83 -16.78 -42.20
C GLU A 305 34.11 -15.60 -41.60
#